data_929c1d8405cce2281b25468dab4faba5
#
_entry.id   929c1d8405cce2281b25468dab4faba5
#
_cell.length_a   1.000
_cell.length_b   1.000
_cell.length_c   1.000
_cell.angle_alpha   90.00
_cell.angle_beta   90.00
_cell.angle_gamma   90.00
#
_symmetry.space_group_name_H-M   'P 1'
#
loop_
_entity.id
_entity.type
_entity.pdbx_description
1 polymer ?
#
loop_
_entity_poly.entity_id
_entity_poly.type
_entity_poly.pdbx_seq_one_letter_code
_entity_poly.pdbx_strand_id
1 'polypeptide(L)'
;MFCKADYFILEDKMLEDYYMEVEDGVIVGFSKNEPEDYEYLGEIVAPGLVDTHIHGYHGKDIMKAEEGALNVISKGLLECGVTSFLPTTLTDSKEKTDAALKRVAAEYKDVEGAKVRGVFLEGPFFTEKY
;
A
#
# COMPACT_ATOMS: atom_id res chain seq x y z
N MET A 1 -8.31 -18.82 9.16
CA MET A 1 -7.64 -18.17 10.30
C MET A 1 -8.59 -17.16 10.91
N PHE A 2 -8.67 -17.12 12.26
CA PHE A 2 -9.45 -16.10 12.95
C PHE A 2 -8.55 -15.09 13.63
N CYS A 3 -8.97 -13.82 13.62
CA CYS A 3 -8.27 -12.72 14.27
C CYS A 3 -9.26 -11.96 15.14
N LYS A 4 -8.78 -11.44 16.28
CA LYS A 4 -9.57 -10.60 17.18
C LYS A 4 -8.93 -9.22 17.32
N ALA A 5 -9.76 -8.20 17.39
CA ALA A 5 -9.42 -6.87 17.89
C ALA A 5 -10.54 -6.38 18.80
N ASP A 6 -10.27 -5.38 19.65
CA ASP A 6 -11.33 -4.77 20.44
C ASP A 6 -12.29 -4.03 19.51
N TYR A 7 -11.75 -3.36 18.50
CA TYR A 7 -12.52 -2.64 17.48
C TYR A 7 -12.02 -2.92 16.08
N PHE A 8 -12.94 -3.26 15.16
CA PHE A 8 -12.70 -3.26 13.72
C PHE A 8 -13.41 -2.07 13.09
N ILE A 9 -12.68 -1.21 12.42
CA ILE A 9 -13.22 -0.07 11.66
C ILE A 9 -13.51 -0.54 10.24
N LEU A 10 -14.79 -0.48 9.85
CA LEU A 10 -15.26 -0.79 8.51
C LEU A 10 -15.69 0.50 7.80
N GLU A 11 -16.09 0.40 6.54
CA GLU A 11 -16.49 1.54 5.71
C GLU A 11 -17.63 2.36 6.33
N ASP A 12 -18.62 1.68 6.93
CA ASP A 12 -19.87 2.28 7.40
C ASP A 12 -20.12 2.13 8.91
N LYS A 13 -19.27 1.39 9.61
CA LYS A 13 -19.47 1.05 11.02
C LYS A 13 -18.19 0.63 11.72
N MET A 14 -18.26 0.61 13.03
CA MET A 14 -17.27 0.00 13.90
C MET A 14 -17.87 -1.25 14.57
N LEU A 15 -17.13 -2.34 14.57
CA LEU A 15 -17.50 -3.57 15.25
C LEU A 15 -16.68 -3.68 16.53
N GLU A 16 -17.36 -3.89 17.67
CA GLU A 16 -16.75 -4.07 18.98
C GLU A 16 -16.89 -5.53 19.42
N ASP A 17 -15.78 -6.11 19.88
CA ASP A 17 -15.71 -7.52 20.33
C ASP A 17 -16.16 -8.53 19.26
N TYR A 18 -15.63 -8.38 18.05
CA TYR A 18 -15.83 -9.33 16.97
C TYR A 18 -14.57 -10.14 16.69
N TYR A 19 -14.76 -11.30 16.07
CA TYR A 19 -13.72 -12.10 15.41
C TYR A 19 -13.85 -11.92 13.92
N MET A 20 -12.72 -11.64 13.26
CA MET A 20 -12.58 -11.55 11.81
C MET A 20 -12.10 -12.88 11.27
N GLU A 21 -12.80 -13.43 10.30
CA GLU A 21 -12.42 -14.64 9.59
C GLU A 21 -11.67 -14.30 8.30
N VAL A 22 -10.51 -14.92 8.11
CA VAL A 22 -9.65 -14.74 6.94
C VAL A 22 -9.35 -16.09 6.29
N GLU A 23 -9.66 -16.22 5.00
CA GLU A 23 -9.34 -17.38 4.17
C GLU A 23 -8.50 -16.93 2.98
N ASP A 24 -7.36 -17.58 2.76
CA ASP A 24 -6.43 -17.28 1.65
C ASP A 24 -6.06 -15.78 1.51
N GLY A 25 -5.91 -15.10 2.66
CA GLY A 25 -5.58 -13.67 2.70
C GLY A 25 -6.77 -12.74 2.40
N VAL A 26 -7.98 -13.26 2.36
CA VAL A 26 -9.22 -12.51 2.14
C VAL A 26 -10.10 -12.54 3.39
N ILE A 27 -10.62 -11.40 3.80
CA ILE A 27 -11.60 -11.31 4.89
C ILE A 27 -12.93 -11.85 4.36
N VAL A 28 -13.40 -12.97 4.95
CA VAL A 28 -14.66 -13.61 4.54
C VAL A 28 -15.84 -13.29 5.46
N GLY A 29 -15.57 -12.82 6.69
CA GLY A 29 -16.65 -12.44 7.59
C GLY A 29 -16.21 -11.92 8.95
N PHE A 30 -17.22 -11.53 9.74
CA PHE A 30 -17.09 -11.12 11.12
C PHE A 30 -18.17 -11.80 11.97
N SER A 31 -17.82 -12.30 13.16
CA SER A 31 -18.72 -13.01 14.07
C SER A 31 -18.44 -12.62 15.52
N LYS A 32 -19.46 -12.71 16.38
CA LYS A 32 -19.29 -12.69 17.84
C LYS A 32 -19.08 -14.07 18.45
N ASN A 33 -19.22 -15.11 17.66
CA ASN A 33 -18.96 -16.48 18.12
C ASN A 33 -17.45 -16.66 18.28
N GLU A 34 -17.03 -16.98 19.48
CA GLU A 34 -15.62 -17.24 19.78
C GLU A 34 -15.16 -18.54 19.08
N PRO A 35 -14.15 -18.48 18.22
CA PRO A 35 -13.56 -19.69 17.62
C PRO A 35 -12.65 -20.39 18.63
N GLU A 36 -12.29 -21.65 18.33
CA GLU A 36 -11.37 -22.43 19.18
C GLU A 36 -9.98 -21.82 19.30
N ASP A 37 -9.53 -21.12 18.23
CA ASP A 37 -8.21 -20.46 18.16
C ASP A 37 -8.29 -19.16 17.36
N TYR A 38 -7.57 -18.13 17.81
CA TYR A 38 -7.49 -16.84 17.12
C TYR A 38 -6.20 -16.09 17.47
N GLU A 39 -5.79 -15.18 16.58
CA GLU A 39 -4.72 -14.23 16.81
C GLU A 39 -5.30 -12.89 17.27
N TYR A 40 -4.80 -12.34 18.41
CA TYR A 40 -5.17 -10.99 18.85
C TYR A 40 -4.28 -9.96 18.14
N LEU A 41 -4.89 -9.08 17.37
CA LEU A 41 -4.18 -8.10 16.52
C LEU A 41 -3.93 -6.76 17.25
N GLY A 42 -4.63 -6.50 18.35
CA GLY A 42 -4.51 -5.25 19.09
C GLY A 42 -5.87 -4.57 19.33
N GLU A 43 -5.82 -3.35 19.88
CA GLU A 43 -7.03 -2.61 20.25
C GLU A 43 -7.88 -2.24 19.03
N ILE A 44 -7.24 -1.69 17.98
CA ILE A 44 -7.97 -1.16 16.81
C ILE A 44 -7.35 -1.73 15.54
N VAL A 45 -8.19 -2.32 14.70
CA VAL A 45 -7.85 -2.75 13.35
C VAL A 45 -8.69 -1.96 12.34
N ALA A 46 -8.04 -1.35 11.39
CA ALA A 46 -8.64 -0.56 10.33
C ALA A 46 -8.08 -0.97 8.95
N PRO A 47 -8.77 -0.66 7.85
CA PRO A 47 -8.18 -0.79 6.52
C PRO A 47 -6.88 0.01 6.42
N GLY A 48 -5.87 -0.55 5.78
CA GLY A 48 -4.63 0.16 5.49
C GLY A 48 -4.86 1.35 4.57
N LEU A 49 -4.06 2.40 4.75
CA LEU A 49 -4.12 3.58 3.91
C LEU A 49 -3.66 3.26 2.48
N VAL A 50 -4.19 4.00 1.52
CA VAL A 50 -3.80 3.93 0.11
C VAL A 50 -3.22 5.28 -0.31
N ASP A 51 -1.95 5.29 -0.71
CA ASP A 51 -1.29 6.49 -1.24
C ASP A 51 -1.31 6.44 -2.77
N THR A 52 -2.06 7.35 -3.37
CA THR A 52 -2.23 7.40 -4.83
C THR A 52 -1.25 8.34 -5.54
N HIS A 53 -0.37 9.04 -4.79
CA HIS A 53 0.52 10.03 -5.39
C HIS A 53 1.78 10.26 -4.54
N ILE A 54 2.84 9.50 -4.82
CA ILE A 54 4.11 9.63 -4.10
C ILE A 54 5.31 9.51 -5.04
N HIS A 55 6.23 10.49 -4.98
CA HIS A 55 7.44 10.53 -5.82
C HIS A 55 8.62 9.78 -5.21
N GLY A 56 8.60 9.56 -3.91
CA GLY A 56 9.66 8.88 -3.20
C GLY A 56 9.50 8.95 -1.69
N TYR A 57 10.31 8.16 -0.97
CA TYR A 57 10.33 8.10 0.49
C TYR A 57 11.69 7.61 0.99
N HIS A 58 12.04 7.91 2.24
CA HIS A 58 13.32 7.50 2.86
C HIS A 58 14.55 7.81 1.99
N GLY A 59 14.57 8.99 1.34
CA GLY A 59 15.68 9.43 0.50
C GLY A 59 15.77 8.75 -0.86
N LYS A 60 14.81 7.90 -1.21
CA LYS A 60 14.67 7.28 -2.54
C LYS A 60 13.65 8.04 -3.37
N ASP A 61 13.88 8.09 -4.67
CA ASP A 61 13.08 8.83 -5.65
C ASP A 61 12.81 7.94 -6.85
N ILE A 62 11.54 7.87 -7.28
CA ILE A 62 11.08 7.03 -8.38
C ILE A 62 11.80 7.41 -9.69
N MET A 63 12.01 8.71 -9.94
CA MET A 63 12.65 9.19 -11.17
C MET A 63 14.13 8.85 -11.29
N LYS A 64 14.81 8.52 -10.17
CA LYS A 64 16.21 8.08 -10.20
C LYS A 64 16.39 6.64 -10.69
N ALA A 65 15.33 5.87 -10.75
CA ALA A 65 15.32 4.47 -11.21
C ALA A 65 16.39 3.57 -10.56
N GLU A 66 16.77 3.87 -9.31
CA GLU A 66 17.78 3.11 -8.56
C GLU A 66 17.23 1.70 -8.24
N GLU A 67 18.08 0.70 -8.36
CA GLU A 67 17.74 -0.68 -8.00
C GLU A 67 17.44 -0.79 -6.49
N GLY A 68 16.34 -1.51 -6.15
CA GLY A 68 15.89 -1.68 -4.77
C GLY A 68 15.21 -0.45 -4.16
N ALA A 69 15.20 0.72 -4.83
CA ALA A 69 14.57 1.92 -4.31
C ALA A 69 13.07 1.71 -4.05
N LEU A 70 12.39 0.98 -4.92
CA LEU A 70 10.96 0.70 -4.78
C LEU A 70 10.66 -0.09 -3.49
N ASN A 71 11.51 -1.06 -3.13
CA ASN A 71 11.35 -1.83 -1.89
C ASN A 71 11.60 -0.97 -0.64
N VAL A 72 12.57 -0.05 -0.66
CA VAL A 72 12.80 0.90 0.44
C VAL A 72 11.58 1.79 0.65
N ILE A 73 11.02 2.34 -0.42
CA ILE A 73 9.79 3.15 -0.38
C ILE A 73 8.62 2.32 0.18
N SER A 74 8.42 1.12 -0.35
CA SER A 74 7.36 0.19 0.06
C SER A 74 7.40 -0.13 1.55
N LYS A 75 8.58 -0.46 2.09
CA LYS A 75 8.76 -0.75 3.52
C LYS A 75 8.48 0.48 4.39
N GLY A 76 9.03 1.62 4.03
CA GLY A 76 8.82 2.84 4.80
C GLY A 76 7.35 3.31 4.79
N LEU A 77 6.63 3.14 3.69
CA LEU A 77 5.20 3.41 3.62
C LEU A 77 4.38 2.50 4.54
N LEU A 78 4.74 1.21 4.61
CA LEU A 78 4.07 0.26 5.51
C LEU A 78 4.22 0.67 6.98
N GLU A 79 5.37 1.18 7.39
CA GLU A 79 5.61 1.71 8.74
C GLU A 79 4.67 2.88 9.10
N CYS A 80 4.17 3.60 8.08
CA CYS A 80 3.20 4.69 8.23
C CYS A 80 1.74 4.23 8.10
N GLY A 81 1.48 2.91 8.01
CA GLY A 81 0.13 2.37 7.84
C GLY A 81 -0.39 2.38 6.40
N VAL A 82 0.43 2.78 5.42
CA VAL A 82 0.09 2.68 3.99
C VAL A 82 0.33 1.25 3.52
N THR A 83 -0.71 0.58 3.05
CA THR A 83 -0.64 -0.81 2.59
C THR A 83 -0.64 -0.96 1.07
N SER A 84 -0.98 0.09 0.35
CA SER A 84 -0.96 0.13 -1.11
C SER A 84 -0.60 1.52 -1.62
N PHE A 85 0.14 1.61 -2.73
CA PHE A 85 0.52 2.91 -3.28
C PHE A 85 0.71 2.88 -4.80
N LEU A 86 0.73 4.08 -5.39
CA LEU A 86 1.10 4.33 -6.78
C LEU A 86 2.42 5.11 -6.82
N PRO A 87 3.55 4.47 -7.16
CA PRO A 87 4.77 5.21 -7.50
C PRO A 87 4.47 6.24 -8.57
N THR A 88 4.86 7.50 -8.33
CA THR A 88 4.48 8.62 -9.19
C THR A 88 5.71 9.18 -9.89
N THR A 89 5.63 9.33 -11.22
CA THR A 89 6.68 10.01 -11.99
C THR A 89 6.53 11.53 -11.91
N LEU A 90 7.63 12.25 -12.19
CA LEU A 90 7.60 13.68 -12.48
C LEU A 90 7.85 13.90 -13.97
N THR A 91 7.43 15.06 -14.46
CA THR A 91 7.74 15.49 -15.82
C THR A 91 9.25 15.63 -16.01
N ASP A 92 9.80 14.85 -16.91
CA ASP A 92 11.22 14.85 -17.30
C ASP A 92 11.34 14.39 -18.76
N SER A 93 12.57 14.16 -19.24
CA SER A 93 12.80 13.58 -20.57
C SER A 93 12.15 12.21 -20.70
N LYS A 94 11.81 11.85 -21.93
CA LYS A 94 11.24 10.53 -22.24
C LYS A 94 12.14 9.39 -21.72
N GLU A 95 13.44 9.54 -21.88
CA GLU A 95 14.43 8.54 -21.47
C GLU A 95 14.41 8.29 -19.96
N LYS A 96 14.30 9.34 -19.13
CA LYS A 96 14.23 9.22 -17.68
C LYS A 96 12.89 8.63 -17.23
N THR A 97 11.79 9.08 -17.84
CA THR A 97 10.47 8.52 -17.55
C THR A 97 10.41 7.03 -17.91
N ASP A 98 10.90 6.64 -19.09
CA ASP A 98 10.98 5.24 -19.51
C ASP A 98 11.86 4.41 -18.54
N ALA A 99 12.97 4.96 -18.05
CA ALA A 99 13.83 4.26 -17.10
C ALA A 99 13.11 4.03 -15.76
N ALA A 100 12.41 5.04 -15.23
CA ALA A 100 11.63 4.93 -14.00
C ALA A 100 10.52 3.86 -14.13
N LEU A 101 9.76 3.90 -15.22
CA LEU A 101 8.69 2.93 -15.48
C LEU A 101 9.21 1.49 -15.61
N LYS A 102 10.35 1.30 -16.34
CA LYS A 102 11.00 -0.01 -16.46
C LYS A 102 11.46 -0.54 -15.10
N ARG A 103 12.01 0.33 -14.24
CA ARG A 103 12.41 -0.05 -12.88
C ARG A 103 11.23 -0.48 -12.05
N VAL A 104 10.16 0.28 -12.02
CA VAL A 104 8.92 -0.09 -11.31
C VAL A 104 8.37 -1.41 -11.87
N ALA A 105 8.31 -1.58 -13.18
CA ALA A 105 7.82 -2.80 -13.82
C ALA A 105 8.67 -4.04 -13.49
N ALA A 106 9.97 -3.86 -13.24
CA ALA A 106 10.84 -4.96 -12.85
C ALA A 106 10.69 -5.38 -11.38
N GLU A 107 10.35 -4.45 -10.48
CA GLU A 107 10.41 -4.66 -9.03
C GLU A 107 9.04 -4.75 -8.33
N TYR A 108 7.94 -4.33 -8.97
CA TYR A 108 6.65 -4.13 -8.27
C TYR A 108 6.07 -5.39 -7.59
N LYS A 109 6.44 -6.59 -8.05
CA LYS A 109 5.97 -7.86 -7.45
C LYS A 109 6.80 -8.28 -6.25
N ASP A 110 8.04 -7.81 -6.16
CA ASP A 110 9.03 -8.28 -5.20
C ASP A 110 9.17 -7.34 -3.99
N VAL A 111 8.31 -6.30 -3.90
CA VAL A 111 8.29 -5.41 -2.73
C VAL A 111 7.73 -6.13 -1.50
N GLU A 112 8.36 -5.89 -0.35
CA GLU A 112 8.07 -6.59 0.92
C GLU A 112 7.22 -5.77 1.90
N GLY A 113 6.86 -4.54 1.55
CA GLY A 113 6.03 -3.64 2.35
C GLY A 113 4.67 -3.36 1.70
N ALA A 114 4.32 -2.07 1.56
CA ALA A 114 3.13 -1.62 0.87
C ALA A 114 3.11 -2.10 -0.59
N LYS A 115 1.97 -2.58 -1.06
CA LYS A 115 1.82 -3.16 -2.41
C LYS A 115 1.72 -2.07 -3.47
N VAL A 116 2.48 -2.21 -4.54
CA VAL A 116 2.36 -1.38 -5.75
C VAL A 116 1.11 -1.80 -6.52
N ARG A 117 0.18 -0.87 -6.77
CA ARG A 117 -1.09 -1.13 -7.47
C ARG A 117 -1.11 -0.63 -8.91
N GLY A 118 -0.12 0.10 -9.32
CA GLY A 118 0.03 0.71 -10.64
C GLY A 118 1.08 1.80 -10.58
N VAL A 119 1.08 2.68 -11.56
CA VAL A 119 1.93 3.88 -11.61
C VAL A 119 1.05 5.09 -11.89
N PHE A 120 1.29 6.19 -11.20
CA PHE A 120 0.70 7.47 -11.55
C PHE A 120 1.71 8.28 -12.39
N LEU A 121 1.29 8.70 -13.58
CA LEU A 121 2.10 9.55 -14.46
C LEU A 121 1.73 11.02 -14.21
N GLU A 122 2.63 11.77 -13.58
CA GLU A 122 2.50 13.22 -13.49
C GLU A 122 3.20 13.88 -14.68
N GLY A 123 2.40 14.36 -15.62
CA GLY A 123 2.88 14.83 -16.91
C GLY A 123 3.07 13.70 -17.93
N PRO A 124 3.83 13.93 -19.03
CA PRO A 124 4.56 15.16 -19.40
C PRO A 124 3.69 16.24 -20.06
N PHE A 125 2.40 16.00 -20.28
CA PHE A 125 1.51 16.90 -20.99
C PHE A 125 0.68 17.72 -20.01
N PHE A 126 1.12 18.94 -19.72
CA PHE A 126 0.38 19.92 -18.94
C PHE A 126 -0.20 21.01 -19.83
N THR A 127 -1.24 21.67 -19.34
CA THR A 127 -1.73 22.87 -19.99
C THR A 127 -0.76 24.04 -19.72
N GLU A 128 -0.65 25.01 -20.64
CA GLU A 128 0.23 26.19 -20.51
C GLU A 128 -0.01 27.00 -19.23
N LYS A 129 -1.07 26.71 -18.49
CA LYS A 129 -1.47 27.45 -17.29
C LYS A 129 -0.81 26.93 -16.00
N TYR A 130 -0.12 25.79 -16.06
CA TYR A 130 0.52 25.16 -14.90
C TYR A 130 1.96 24.77 -15.20
#